data_e2188cae85c67c5085ea3d50ac9ec5a9
#
_entry.id   e2188cae85c67c5085ea3d50ac9ec5a9
#
_cell.length_a   1.000
_cell.length_b   1.000
_cell.length_c   1.000
_cell.angle_alpha   90.00
_cell.angle_beta   90.00
_cell.angle_gamma   90.00
#
_symmetry.space_group_name_H-M   'P 1'
#
loop_
_entity.id
_entity.type
_entity.pdbx_description
1 polymer ?
#
loop_
_entity_poly.entity_id
_entity_poly.type
_entity_poly.pdbx_seq_one_letter_code
_entity_poly.pdbx_strand_id
1 'polypeptide(L)'
;MDENNPKSETKNYLKSKPRFDILDGLRGIASIIVVIFHFFEVYSFGNPAEQKVINHGYLAVDFFYLLSGFVIGYAYDDRWNKMSYIDFYKRRLIRLHPMVIAGTFFGIGYYFLSESEAFPLVETISPIKLILAIIFCLLNIPTPVCLDVRGYNEINALISTSWTLQFEYLINILYSLIIRRLHTYIIAILSLLSAFLTINLTLNLDVFGVLKERKLRRYTVIGGWELSSCELYIGFARLFYPFFVGYLIFRLKLKIKIKYSFLITSLLLTIVLCFPRIGGDNWLINGIYESVIILVIFPLIIMIGAGTTQINNNIIKLCNILGELSYPLYITHYPLVHCFMAWNCYHSKDKLFNKIGLSIGTSMLIIFNAYAALKLFDEPVRKWLTNKYILKEKKIEKEIIKEKLK
;
A
#
# COMPACT_ATOMS: atom_id res chain seq x y z
N MET A 1 -1.23 -3.11 -46.41
CA MET A 1 -1.91 -2.45 -45.25
C MET A 1 -0.89 -1.55 -44.60
N ASP A 2 -1.03 -0.23 -44.76
CA ASP A 2 -0.02 0.77 -44.43
C ASP A 2 0.29 0.82 -42.91
N GLU A 3 1.39 0.23 -42.51
CA GLU A 3 1.93 0.29 -41.14
C GLU A 3 2.57 1.64 -40.79
N ASN A 4 2.77 2.53 -41.72
CA ASN A 4 3.45 3.82 -41.59
C ASN A 4 2.51 5.03 -41.43
N ASN A 5 1.27 4.84 -40.98
CA ASN A 5 0.36 5.96 -40.74
C ASN A 5 0.58 6.54 -39.33
N PRO A 6 1.08 7.78 -39.18
CA PRO A 6 1.30 8.43 -37.88
C PRO A 6 0.03 8.55 -37.04
N LYS A 7 -1.16 8.34 -37.61
CA LYS A 7 -2.43 8.23 -36.90
C LYS A 7 -2.60 6.91 -36.13
N SER A 8 -1.90 5.83 -36.53
CA SER A 8 -1.95 4.52 -35.84
C SER A 8 -1.09 4.52 -34.57
N GLU A 9 0.07 5.17 -34.59
CA GLU A 9 0.95 5.28 -33.43
C GLU A 9 0.35 6.09 -32.28
N THR A 10 -0.36 7.18 -32.58
CA THR A 10 -1.04 8.00 -31.57
C THR A 10 -2.20 7.30 -30.89
N LYS A 11 -2.88 6.36 -31.56
CA LYS A 11 -3.92 5.51 -30.96
C LYS A 11 -3.34 4.43 -30.04
N ASN A 12 -2.17 3.89 -30.36
CA ASN A 12 -1.51 2.84 -29.55
C ASN A 12 -0.96 3.34 -28.22
N TYR A 13 -0.53 4.59 -28.14
CA TYR A 13 -0.06 5.21 -26.89
C TYR A 13 -1.14 5.30 -25.80
N LEU A 14 -2.41 5.42 -26.19
CA LEU A 14 -3.55 5.55 -25.24
C LEU A 14 -4.11 4.21 -24.76
N LYS A 15 -3.73 3.09 -25.39
CA LYS A 15 -4.16 1.77 -24.90
C LYS A 15 -3.53 1.46 -23.55
N SER A 16 -4.33 0.96 -22.63
CA SER A 16 -3.82 0.38 -21.39
C SER A 16 -2.91 -0.80 -21.74
N LYS A 17 -1.74 -0.85 -21.10
CA LYS A 17 -0.86 -2.04 -21.24
C LYS A 17 -1.58 -3.26 -20.67
N PRO A 18 -1.26 -4.47 -21.17
CA PRO A 18 -1.73 -5.71 -20.57
C PRO A 18 -1.45 -5.72 -19.06
N ARG A 19 -2.38 -6.26 -18.28
CA ARG A 19 -2.20 -6.37 -16.82
C ARG A 19 -1.33 -7.56 -16.48
N PHE A 20 -0.71 -7.51 -15.32
CA PHE A 20 -0.10 -8.69 -14.69
C PHE A 20 -1.13 -9.28 -13.72
N ASP A 21 -2.08 -10.08 -14.26
CA ASP A 21 -3.21 -10.58 -13.49
C ASP A 21 -2.79 -11.26 -12.19
N ILE A 22 -1.73 -12.07 -12.21
CA ILE A 22 -1.20 -12.73 -11.01
C ILE A 22 -0.78 -11.70 -9.95
N LEU A 23 -0.03 -10.66 -10.34
CA LEU A 23 0.41 -9.63 -9.40
C LEU A 23 -0.77 -8.85 -8.81
N ASP A 24 -1.82 -8.60 -9.61
CA ASP A 24 -3.06 -8.01 -9.11
C ASP A 24 -3.77 -8.94 -8.14
N GLY A 25 -3.85 -10.24 -8.41
CA GLY A 25 -4.39 -11.25 -7.50
C GLY A 25 -3.62 -11.34 -6.18
N LEU A 26 -2.29 -11.35 -6.23
CA LEU A 26 -1.43 -11.38 -5.04
C LEU A 26 -1.60 -10.14 -4.16
N ARG A 27 -1.78 -8.96 -4.78
CA ARG A 27 -2.10 -7.74 -4.04
C ARG A 27 -3.42 -7.87 -3.28
N GLY A 28 -4.41 -8.53 -3.87
CA GLY A 28 -5.69 -8.81 -3.21
C GLY A 28 -5.54 -9.77 -2.03
N ILE A 29 -4.79 -10.85 -2.18
CA ILE A 29 -4.49 -11.80 -1.09
C ILE A 29 -3.79 -11.09 0.06
N ALA A 30 -2.74 -10.30 -0.23
CA ALA A 30 -2.04 -9.53 0.78
C ALA A 30 -2.97 -8.57 1.53
N SER A 31 -3.88 -7.88 0.83
CA SER A 31 -4.84 -6.96 1.46
C SER A 31 -5.81 -7.67 2.41
N ILE A 32 -6.28 -8.87 2.05
CA ILE A 32 -7.13 -9.69 2.92
C ILE A 32 -6.37 -10.10 4.18
N ILE A 33 -5.11 -10.56 4.02
CA ILE A 33 -4.27 -10.96 5.16
C ILE A 33 -4.02 -9.77 6.10
N VAL A 34 -3.82 -8.55 5.58
CA VAL A 34 -3.68 -7.33 6.40
C VAL A 34 -4.92 -7.09 7.25
N VAL A 35 -6.11 -7.22 6.70
CA VAL A 35 -7.37 -7.05 7.47
C VAL A 35 -7.43 -8.06 8.62
N ILE A 36 -7.16 -9.33 8.31
CA ILE A 36 -7.18 -10.39 9.33
C ILE A 36 -6.08 -10.17 10.36
N PHE A 37 -4.87 -9.75 9.94
CA PHE A 37 -3.76 -9.39 10.82
C PHE A 37 -4.17 -8.38 11.88
N HIS A 38 -4.87 -7.31 11.52
CA HIS A 38 -5.27 -6.27 12.47
C HIS A 38 -6.26 -6.77 13.53
N PHE A 39 -7.11 -7.75 13.24
CA PHE A 39 -7.93 -8.37 14.30
C PHE A 39 -7.07 -9.13 15.31
N PHE A 40 -6.07 -9.88 14.85
CA PHE A 40 -5.16 -10.57 15.76
C PHE A 40 -4.27 -9.61 16.55
N GLU A 41 -3.87 -8.49 15.93
CA GLU A 41 -3.16 -7.41 16.61
C GLU A 41 -4.02 -6.82 17.74
N VAL A 42 -5.32 -6.58 17.51
CA VAL A 42 -6.24 -6.10 18.54
C VAL A 42 -6.39 -7.12 19.69
N TYR A 43 -6.45 -8.42 19.38
CA TYR A 43 -6.52 -9.44 20.44
C TYR A 43 -5.28 -9.50 21.32
N SER A 44 -4.12 -9.16 20.80
CA SER A 44 -2.86 -9.07 21.54
C SER A 44 -2.58 -7.69 22.11
N PHE A 45 -3.57 -6.78 22.12
CA PHE A 45 -3.42 -5.39 22.56
C PHE A 45 -2.21 -4.67 21.92
N GLY A 46 -1.95 -4.96 20.65
CA GLY A 46 -0.83 -4.40 19.90
C GLY A 46 0.55 -4.91 20.34
N ASN A 47 0.62 -5.95 21.17
CA ASN A 47 1.88 -6.57 21.56
C ASN A 47 2.27 -7.68 20.55
N PRO A 48 3.27 -7.45 19.67
CA PRO A 48 3.65 -8.44 18.66
C PRO A 48 4.15 -9.78 19.24
N ALA A 49 4.65 -9.77 20.48
CA ALA A 49 5.13 -10.99 21.15
C ALA A 49 3.99 -11.91 21.58
N GLU A 50 2.82 -11.36 21.85
CA GLU A 50 1.63 -12.10 22.25
C GLU A 50 0.78 -12.57 21.08
N GLN A 51 0.98 -11.98 19.90
CA GLN A 51 0.27 -12.34 18.67
C GLN A 51 0.80 -13.68 18.12
N LYS A 52 0.07 -14.75 18.35
CA LYS A 52 0.49 -16.12 18.00
C LYS A 52 0.15 -16.53 16.56
N VAL A 53 -0.76 -15.83 15.89
CA VAL A 53 -1.30 -16.20 14.58
C VAL A 53 -1.26 -14.99 13.67
N ILE A 54 -0.93 -15.19 12.39
CA ILE A 54 -0.83 -14.14 11.37
C ILE A 54 0.04 -12.98 11.86
N ASN A 55 1.24 -13.32 12.32
CA ASN A 55 2.09 -12.35 13.01
C ASN A 55 2.82 -11.36 12.08
N HIS A 56 3.00 -11.68 10.79
CA HIS A 56 3.79 -10.89 9.86
C HIS A 56 2.95 -10.20 8.78
N GLY A 57 1.63 -10.02 9.00
CA GLY A 57 0.75 -9.36 8.05
C GLY A 57 1.17 -7.92 7.70
N TYR A 58 1.87 -7.23 8.60
CA TYR A 58 2.44 -5.90 8.35
C TYR A 58 3.50 -5.87 7.24
N LEU A 59 4.16 -7.00 6.93
CA LEU A 59 5.12 -7.09 5.82
C LEU A 59 4.44 -6.93 4.45
N ALA A 60 3.12 -7.05 4.36
CA ALA A 60 2.39 -6.77 3.13
C ALA A 60 2.64 -5.35 2.61
N VAL A 61 2.94 -4.38 3.47
CA VAL A 61 3.33 -3.02 3.08
C VAL A 61 4.59 -3.02 2.22
N ASP A 62 5.60 -3.79 2.62
CA ASP A 62 6.87 -3.91 1.89
C ASP A 62 6.64 -4.61 0.54
N PHE A 63 5.77 -5.62 0.51
CA PHE A 63 5.33 -6.24 -0.73
C PHE A 63 4.60 -5.25 -1.67
N PHE A 64 3.73 -4.38 -1.13
CA PHE A 64 3.04 -3.36 -1.94
C PHE A 64 3.99 -2.32 -2.51
N TYR A 65 4.99 -1.86 -1.77
CA TYR A 65 6.00 -0.94 -2.28
C TYR A 65 6.86 -1.57 -3.38
N LEU A 66 7.20 -2.85 -3.24
CA LEU A 66 7.96 -3.59 -4.26
C LEU A 66 7.13 -3.74 -5.54
N LEU A 67 5.86 -4.10 -5.39
CA LEU A 67 4.92 -4.17 -6.51
C LEU A 67 4.74 -2.78 -7.17
N SER A 68 4.67 -1.70 -6.37
CA SER A 68 4.56 -0.33 -6.87
C SER A 68 5.76 0.04 -7.74
N GLY A 69 6.98 -0.25 -7.30
CA GLY A 69 8.20 0.00 -8.08
C GLY A 69 8.17 -0.70 -9.44
N PHE A 70 7.79 -1.98 -9.46
CA PHE A 70 7.64 -2.76 -10.69
C PHE A 70 6.55 -2.19 -11.63
N VAL A 71 5.36 -1.91 -11.08
CA VAL A 71 4.20 -1.45 -11.86
C VAL A 71 4.41 -0.03 -12.39
N ILE A 72 5.03 0.86 -11.62
CA ILE A 72 5.33 2.22 -12.09
C ILE A 72 6.30 2.19 -13.27
N GLY A 73 7.38 1.42 -13.16
CA GLY A 73 8.30 1.22 -14.28
C GLY A 73 7.58 0.70 -15.51
N TYR A 74 6.81 -0.38 -15.35
CA TYR A 74 6.04 -0.97 -16.44
C TYR A 74 5.04 0.00 -17.08
N ALA A 75 4.32 0.75 -16.27
CA ALA A 75 3.24 1.61 -16.75
C ALA A 75 3.75 2.88 -17.45
N TYR A 76 4.91 3.42 -17.04
CA TYR A 76 5.27 4.79 -17.40
C TYR A 76 6.64 4.97 -18.06
N ASP A 77 7.62 4.08 -17.85
CA ASP A 77 9.02 4.31 -18.22
C ASP A 77 9.23 4.61 -19.71
N ASP A 78 8.50 3.94 -20.61
CA ASP A 78 8.54 4.11 -22.06
C ASP A 78 7.62 5.21 -22.59
N ARG A 79 6.88 5.92 -21.72
CA ARG A 79 5.85 6.89 -22.11
C ARG A 79 6.28 8.35 -21.95
N TRP A 80 7.40 8.60 -21.31
CA TRP A 80 7.84 9.94 -20.97
C TRP A 80 8.14 10.85 -22.16
N ASN A 81 8.46 10.29 -23.34
CA ASN A 81 8.61 11.07 -24.56
C ASN A 81 7.29 11.68 -25.08
N LYS A 82 6.15 11.17 -24.58
CA LYS A 82 4.79 11.56 -25.00
C LYS A 82 3.90 11.95 -23.82
N MET A 83 4.45 12.11 -22.63
CA MET A 83 3.73 12.38 -21.41
C MET A 83 4.43 13.46 -20.57
N SER A 84 3.69 14.51 -20.20
CA SER A 84 4.21 15.54 -19.31
C SER A 84 4.19 15.09 -17.84
N TYR A 85 4.88 15.84 -16.97
CA TYR A 85 4.79 15.66 -15.52
C TYR A 85 3.35 15.81 -15.01
N ILE A 86 2.64 16.82 -15.53
CA ILE A 86 1.25 17.09 -15.16
C ILE A 86 0.35 15.91 -15.53
N ASP A 87 0.54 15.32 -16.73
CA ASP A 87 -0.19 14.12 -17.16
C ASP A 87 0.08 12.91 -16.25
N PHE A 88 1.33 12.75 -15.80
CA PHE A 88 1.69 11.69 -14.86
C PHE A 88 0.98 11.88 -13.51
N TYR A 89 1.07 13.08 -12.91
CA TYR A 89 0.44 13.35 -11.62
C TYR A 89 -1.09 13.29 -11.70
N LYS A 90 -1.71 13.83 -12.76
CA LYS A 90 -3.15 13.67 -12.99
C LYS A 90 -3.56 12.19 -12.98
N ARG A 91 -2.82 11.32 -13.68
CA ARG A 91 -3.13 9.87 -13.73
C ARG A 91 -2.96 9.21 -12.39
N ARG A 92 -1.91 9.56 -11.63
CA ARG A 92 -1.67 9.00 -10.29
C ARG A 92 -2.73 9.47 -9.30
N LEU A 93 -3.04 10.77 -9.27
CA LEU A 93 -4.10 11.31 -8.42
C LEU A 93 -5.47 10.73 -8.75
N ILE A 94 -5.85 10.67 -10.03
CA ILE A 94 -7.12 10.06 -10.46
C ILE A 94 -7.21 8.59 -10.01
N ARG A 95 -6.09 7.86 -9.99
CA ARG A 95 -6.06 6.46 -9.57
C ARG A 95 -6.16 6.28 -8.06
N LEU A 96 -5.53 7.14 -7.26
CA LEU A 96 -5.32 6.92 -5.83
C LEU A 96 -6.23 7.78 -4.96
N HIS A 97 -6.38 9.04 -5.29
CA HIS A 97 -6.99 10.03 -4.39
C HIS A 97 -8.51 9.86 -4.16
N PRO A 98 -9.34 9.41 -5.12
CA PRO A 98 -10.76 9.19 -4.86
C PRO A 98 -11.01 8.24 -3.69
N MET A 99 -10.21 7.17 -3.59
CA MET A 99 -10.35 6.21 -2.49
C MET A 99 -9.89 6.78 -1.13
N VAL A 100 -8.91 7.71 -1.12
CA VAL A 100 -8.54 8.47 0.10
C VAL A 100 -9.72 9.28 0.61
N ILE A 101 -10.40 9.98 -0.29
CA ILE A 101 -11.60 10.74 0.05
C ILE A 101 -12.68 9.83 0.64
N ALA A 102 -12.98 8.71 -0.02
CA ALA A 102 -13.95 7.74 0.48
C ALA A 102 -13.56 7.18 1.86
N GLY A 103 -12.28 6.79 2.04
CA GLY A 103 -11.77 6.31 3.31
C GLY A 103 -11.85 7.36 4.43
N THR A 104 -11.59 8.64 4.12
CA THR A 104 -11.74 9.74 5.08
C THR A 104 -13.20 9.87 5.52
N PHE A 105 -14.17 9.76 4.60
CA PHE A 105 -15.60 9.78 4.96
C PHE A 105 -15.98 8.61 5.87
N PHE A 106 -15.47 7.40 5.61
CA PHE A 106 -15.64 6.28 6.55
C PHE A 106 -14.97 6.58 7.90
N GLY A 107 -13.74 7.15 7.88
CA GLY A 107 -13.03 7.56 9.09
C GLY A 107 -13.84 8.54 9.93
N ILE A 108 -14.50 9.53 9.32
CA ILE A 108 -15.40 10.48 9.99
C ILE A 108 -16.63 9.75 10.55
N GLY A 109 -17.29 8.92 9.73
CA GLY A 109 -18.51 8.21 10.12
C GLY A 109 -18.32 7.26 11.31
N TYR A 110 -17.14 6.64 11.41
CA TYR A 110 -16.80 5.72 12.51
C TYR A 110 -16.00 6.37 13.64
N TYR A 111 -15.67 7.66 13.57
CA TYR A 111 -14.77 8.33 14.53
C TYR A 111 -15.29 8.22 15.96
N PHE A 112 -16.51 8.72 16.21
CA PHE A 112 -17.09 8.72 17.55
C PHE A 112 -17.48 7.32 18.06
N LEU A 113 -17.69 6.36 17.16
CA LEU A 113 -17.95 4.96 17.54
C LEU A 113 -16.69 4.26 18.08
N SER A 114 -15.52 4.89 17.97
CA SER A 114 -14.26 4.37 18.52
C SER A 114 -13.89 4.98 19.87
N GLU A 115 -14.77 5.78 20.49
CA GLU A 115 -14.58 6.33 21.82
C GLU A 115 -14.34 5.22 22.85
N SER A 116 -13.22 5.28 23.57
CA SER A 116 -12.80 4.28 24.54
C SER A 116 -11.50 4.70 25.24
N GLU A 117 -11.10 3.93 26.26
CA GLU A 117 -9.78 4.09 26.89
C GLU A 117 -8.61 3.93 25.88
N ALA A 118 -8.81 3.17 24.79
CA ALA A 118 -7.81 3.05 23.72
C ALA A 118 -7.63 4.38 22.96
N PHE A 119 -8.66 5.23 22.90
CA PHE A 119 -8.63 6.48 22.15
C PHE A 119 -9.07 7.67 23.01
N PRO A 120 -8.28 8.06 24.01
CA PRO A 120 -8.69 9.01 25.07
C PRO A 120 -9.00 10.42 24.56
N LEU A 121 -8.53 10.80 23.36
CA LEU A 121 -8.79 12.12 22.81
C LEU A 121 -10.13 12.23 22.09
N VAL A 122 -10.77 11.11 21.74
CA VAL A 122 -12.01 11.12 20.93
C VAL A 122 -13.14 11.87 21.63
N GLU A 123 -13.32 11.67 22.94
CA GLU A 123 -14.35 12.33 23.73
C GLU A 123 -14.11 13.84 23.89
N THR A 124 -12.83 14.22 24.05
CA THR A 124 -12.44 15.59 24.46
C THR A 124 -12.00 16.49 23.31
N ILE A 125 -12.03 15.99 22.08
CA ILE A 125 -11.50 16.71 20.92
C ILE A 125 -12.28 17.99 20.61
N SER A 126 -11.57 19.11 20.40
CA SER A 126 -12.24 20.32 19.91
C SER A 126 -12.68 20.15 18.45
N PRO A 127 -13.88 20.68 18.08
CA PRO A 127 -14.37 20.60 16.70
C PRO A 127 -13.41 21.20 15.69
N ILE A 128 -12.72 22.29 16.01
CA ILE A 128 -11.75 22.95 15.12
C ILE A 128 -10.57 21.99 14.84
N LYS A 129 -10.04 21.33 15.87
CA LYS A 129 -8.94 20.40 15.74
C LYS A 129 -9.32 19.20 14.86
N LEU A 130 -10.54 18.68 15.05
CA LEU A 130 -11.06 17.58 14.22
C LEU A 130 -11.24 18.03 12.75
N ILE A 131 -11.79 19.21 12.48
CA ILE A 131 -11.95 19.74 11.14
C ILE A 131 -10.58 19.89 10.44
N LEU A 132 -9.58 20.43 11.15
CA LEU A 132 -8.23 20.54 10.60
C LEU A 132 -7.65 19.15 10.27
N ALA A 133 -7.76 18.19 11.19
CA ALA A 133 -7.32 16.82 10.94
C ALA A 133 -8.03 16.20 9.72
N ILE A 134 -9.33 16.42 9.56
CA ILE A 134 -10.10 15.98 8.38
C ILE A 134 -9.50 16.57 7.09
N ILE A 135 -9.18 17.87 7.07
CA ILE A 135 -8.59 18.52 5.90
C ILE A 135 -7.23 17.86 5.54
N PHE A 136 -6.36 17.64 6.53
CA PHE A 136 -5.09 16.94 6.30
C PHE A 136 -5.30 15.51 5.76
N CYS A 137 -6.26 14.77 6.30
CA CYS A 137 -6.61 13.43 5.81
C CYS A 137 -7.17 13.46 4.37
N LEU A 138 -8.07 14.41 4.06
CA LEU A 138 -8.62 14.58 2.71
C LEU A 138 -7.55 14.89 1.68
N LEU A 139 -6.54 15.69 2.03
CA LEU A 139 -5.41 16.01 1.17
C LEU A 139 -4.32 14.92 1.17
N ASN A 140 -4.44 13.93 2.04
CA ASN A 140 -3.43 12.90 2.32
C ASN A 140 -2.04 13.49 2.62
N ILE A 141 -2.00 14.56 3.40
CA ILE A 141 -0.78 15.21 3.89
C ILE A 141 -0.55 14.75 5.33
N PRO A 142 0.70 14.51 5.76
CA PRO A 142 1.00 14.14 7.13
C PRO A 142 0.42 15.12 8.15
N THR A 143 -0.40 14.61 9.07
CA THR A 143 -1.03 15.41 10.13
C THR A 143 0.02 15.75 11.19
N PRO A 144 0.23 17.03 11.53
CA PRO A 144 1.14 17.42 12.60
C PRO A 144 0.69 16.85 13.96
N VAL A 145 1.65 16.52 14.84
CA VAL A 145 1.39 15.96 16.18
C VAL A 145 0.41 16.81 17.00
N CYS A 146 0.46 18.14 16.87
CA CYS A 146 -0.47 19.04 17.55
C CYS A 146 -1.94 18.87 17.12
N LEU A 147 -2.18 18.23 15.97
CA LEU A 147 -3.50 17.88 15.46
C LEU A 147 -3.84 16.40 15.65
N ASP A 148 -3.14 15.68 16.52
CA ASP A 148 -3.54 14.31 16.89
C ASP A 148 -4.94 14.33 17.52
N VAL A 149 -5.81 13.47 16.98
CA VAL A 149 -7.22 13.39 17.39
C VAL A 149 -7.58 12.07 18.06
N ARG A 150 -6.61 11.13 18.21
CA ARG A 150 -6.83 9.82 18.83
C ARG A 150 -5.91 9.54 20.02
N GLY A 151 -4.76 10.20 20.13
CA GLY A 151 -3.75 9.97 21.18
C GLY A 151 -2.58 9.06 20.75
N TYR A 152 -2.43 8.79 19.43
CA TYR A 152 -1.40 7.90 18.89
C TYR A 152 -0.36 8.60 18.01
N ASN A 153 -0.46 9.93 17.83
CA ASN A 153 0.42 10.73 16.98
C ASN A 153 0.51 10.24 15.53
N GLU A 154 -0.52 9.54 15.05
CA GLU A 154 -0.56 9.01 13.70
C GLU A 154 -0.61 10.13 12.65
N ILE A 155 0.19 10.01 11.61
CA ILE A 155 0.21 10.98 10.49
C ILE A 155 -1.05 10.96 9.62
N ASN A 156 -1.98 10.04 9.88
CA ASN A 156 -3.34 10.05 9.38
C ASN A 156 -4.28 9.33 10.37
N ALA A 157 -4.83 10.08 11.30
CA ALA A 157 -5.62 9.53 12.40
C ALA A 157 -7.03 9.02 12.03
N LEU A 158 -7.55 9.34 10.84
CA LEU A 158 -8.86 8.86 10.36
C LEU A 158 -8.73 7.59 9.52
N ILE A 159 -7.62 7.47 8.79
CA ILE A 159 -7.31 6.30 7.96
C ILE A 159 -5.86 5.90 8.29
N SER A 160 -5.63 5.26 9.42
CA SER A 160 -4.27 4.98 9.90
C SER A 160 -3.37 4.32 8.85
N THR A 161 -3.90 3.39 8.03
CA THR A 161 -3.14 2.75 6.95
C THR A 161 -2.70 3.69 5.82
N SER A 162 -3.29 4.88 5.72
CA SER A 162 -2.97 5.84 4.66
C SER A 162 -1.56 6.45 4.78
N TRP A 163 -0.85 6.25 5.92
CA TRP A 163 0.55 6.64 6.03
C TRP A 163 1.40 6.05 4.89
N THR A 164 1.14 4.81 4.50
CA THR A 164 1.83 4.16 3.39
C THR A 164 1.58 4.85 2.06
N LEU A 165 0.39 5.39 1.86
CA LEU A 165 0.03 6.11 0.65
C LEU A 165 0.68 7.50 0.59
N GLN A 166 0.95 8.14 1.73
CA GLN A 166 1.76 9.37 1.78
C GLN A 166 3.18 9.11 1.27
N PHE A 167 3.81 8.02 1.69
CA PHE A 167 5.09 7.57 1.14
C PHE A 167 4.99 7.16 -0.35
N GLU A 168 3.89 6.57 -0.77
CA GLU A 168 3.62 6.28 -2.20
C GLU A 168 3.54 7.57 -3.03
N TYR A 169 2.92 8.64 -2.53
CA TYR A 169 2.90 9.93 -3.21
C TYR A 169 4.30 10.53 -3.31
N LEU A 170 5.05 10.48 -2.23
CA LEU A 170 6.44 10.95 -2.21
C LEU A 170 7.30 10.21 -3.23
N ILE A 171 7.25 8.88 -3.27
CA ILE A 171 8.06 8.11 -4.21
C ILE A 171 7.62 8.32 -5.66
N ASN A 172 6.33 8.60 -5.93
CA ASN A 172 5.87 8.98 -7.25
C ASN A 172 6.49 10.31 -7.71
N ILE A 173 6.64 11.28 -6.80
CA ILE A 173 7.33 12.55 -7.06
C ILE A 173 8.80 12.28 -7.36
N LEU A 174 9.49 11.54 -6.51
CA LEU A 174 10.90 11.19 -6.70
C LEU A 174 11.11 10.39 -8.00
N TYR A 175 10.21 9.44 -8.32
CA TYR A 175 10.26 8.70 -9.57
C TYR A 175 10.19 9.63 -10.77
N SER A 176 9.21 10.49 -10.83
CA SER A 176 8.99 11.36 -11.98
C SER A 176 10.12 12.36 -12.19
N LEU A 177 10.65 12.93 -11.13
CA LEU A 177 11.69 13.97 -11.19
C LEU A 177 13.10 13.41 -11.37
N ILE A 178 13.44 12.33 -10.68
CA ILE A 178 14.80 11.84 -10.50
C ILE A 178 14.95 10.40 -10.99
N ILE A 179 14.26 9.42 -10.34
CA ILE A 179 14.58 7.99 -10.41
C ILE A 179 14.50 7.48 -11.86
N ARG A 180 13.49 7.87 -12.62
CA ARG A 180 13.32 7.46 -14.02
C ARG A 180 14.48 7.82 -14.94
N ARG A 181 15.25 8.86 -14.60
CA ARG A 181 16.38 9.35 -15.40
C ARG A 181 17.69 8.67 -15.04
N LEU A 182 17.73 7.94 -13.92
CA LEU A 182 18.93 7.27 -13.46
C LEU A 182 19.22 6.05 -14.33
N HIS A 183 20.49 5.80 -14.55
CA HIS A 183 20.96 4.56 -15.18
C HIS A 183 20.65 3.35 -14.31
N THR A 184 20.44 2.18 -14.91
CA THR A 184 20.07 0.95 -14.20
C THR A 184 21.10 0.56 -13.14
N TYR A 185 22.40 0.79 -13.37
CA TYR A 185 23.43 0.52 -12.36
C TYR A 185 23.32 1.42 -11.13
N ILE A 186 22.87 2.69 -11.29
CA ILE A 186 22.62 3.57 -10.14
C ILE A 186 21.43 3.05 -9.32
N ILE A 187 20.36 2.58 -9.98
CA ILE A 187 19.24 1.96 -9.29
C ILE A 187 19.69 0.69 -8.53
N ALA A 188 20.61 -0.10 -9.10
CA ALA A 188 21.18 -1.25 -8.40
C ALA A 188 21.98 -0.84 -7.15
N ILE A 189 22.80 0.22 -7.24
CA ILE A 189 23.52 0.77 -6.09
C ILE A 189 22.55 1.29 -5.03
N LEU A 190 21.51 2.04 -5.41
CA LEU A 190 20.48 2.52 -4.48
C LEU A 190 19.73 1.36 -3.83
N SER A 191 19.48 0.26 -4.57
CA SER A 191 18.90 -0.95 -4.01
C SER A 191 19.79 -1.59 -2.95
N LEU A 192 21.11 -1.65 -3.17
CA LEU A 192 22.06 -2.19 -2.19
C LEU A 192 22.17 -1.30 -0.95
N LEU A 193 22.24 0.02 -1.14
CA LEU A 193 22.29 0.97 -0.02
C LEU A 193 20.99 0.91 0.82
N SER A 194 19.85 0.80 0.16
CA SER A 194 18.57 0.68 0.87
C SER A 194 18.37 -0.70 1.51
N ALA A 195 18.96 -1.79 0.96
CA ALA A 195 19.03 -3.08 1.63
C ALA A 195 19.75 -2.97 2.98
N PHE A 196 20.85 -2.20 3.03
CA PHE A 196 21.55 -1.92 4.29
C PHE A 196 20.63 -1.20 5.30
N LEU A 197 19.79 -0.24 4.88
CA LEU A 197 18.82 0.41 5.78
C LEU A 197 17.82 -0.61 6.34
N THR A 198 17.33 -1.53 5.51
CA THR A 198 16.43 -2.61 5.95
C THR A 198 17.12 -3.52 6.95
N ILE A 199 18.34 -3.96 6.69
CA ILE A 199 19.14 -4.81 7.60
C ILE A 199 19.44 -4.08 8.91
N ASN A 200 19.84 -2.80 8.84
CA ASN A 200 20.07 -1.97 10.03
C ASN A 200 18.83 -1.90 10.93
N LEU A 201 17.63 -1.79 10.32
CA LEU A 201 16.35 -1.75 11.03
C LEU A 201 15.99 -3.12 11.63
N THR A 202 15.99 -4.17 10.81
CA THR A 202 15.54 -5.52 11.22
C THR A 202 16.49 -6.18 12.21
N LEU A 203 17.80 -5.94 12.10
CA LEU A 203 18.80 -6.45 13.06
C LEU A 203 19.06 -5.48 14.22
N ASN A 204 18.35 -4.34 14.24
CA ASN A 204 18.47 -3.28 15.26
C ASN A 204 19.94 -2.89 15.54
N LEU A 205 20.73 -2.71 14.47
CA LEU A 205 22.15 -2.33 14.57
C LEU A 205 22.33 -0.89 15.05
N ASP A 206 21.33 -0.04 14.80
CA ASP A 206 21.25 1.37 15.19
C ASP A 206 22.49 2.20 14.81
N VAL A 207 23.02 1.97 13.62
CA VAL A 207 24.21 2.67 13.11
C VAL A 207 24.02 4.20 13.11
N PHE A 208 22.79 4.68 12.96
CA PHE A 208 22.46 6.12 12.92
C PHE A 208 22.00 6.67 14.26
N GLY A 209 21.90 5.88 15.30
CA GLY A 209 21.47 6.30 16.64
C GLY A 209 20.00 6.70 16.76
N VAL A 210 19.15 6.32 15.79
CA VAL A 210 17.73 6.70 15.72
C VAL A 210 16.77 5.61 16.24
N LEU A 211 17.27 4.40 16.53
CA LEU A 211 16.47 3.25 16.94
C LEU A 211 16.42 3.03 18.47
N LYS A 212 17.12 3.86 19.25
CA LYS A 212 17.27 3.69 20.71
C LYS A 212 15.96 3.62 21.48
N GLU A 213 14.94 4.34 21.02
CA GLU A 213 13.64 4.44 21.70
C GLU A 213 12.71 3.22 21.47
N ARG A 214 13.06 2.28 20.58
CA ARG A 214 12.23 1.14 20.18
C ARG A 214 12.25 -0.04 21.15
N LYS A 215 12.09 0.18 22.46
CA LYS A 215 12.23 -0.86 23.49
C LYS A 215 11.36 -2.11 23.24
N LEU A 216 10.11 -1.93 22.82
CA LEU A 216 9.14 -3.03 22.60
C LEU A 216 9.05 -3.53 21.15
N ARG A 217 9.68 -2.84 20.21
CA ARG A 217 9.60 -3.14 18.77
C ARG A 217 10.99 -3.31 18.15
N ARG A 218 11.93 -3.91 18.87
CA ARG A 218 13.25 -4.24 18.35
C ARG A 218 13.17 -5.40 17.36
N TYR A 219 14.10 -5.47 16.44
CA TYR A 219 14.25 -6.55 15.46
C TYR A 219 13.00 -6.77 14.59
N THR A 220 12.36 -5.68 14.17
CA THR A 220 11.20 -5.73 13.28
C THR A 220 11.06 -4.43 12.49
N VAL A 221 10.40 -4.48 11.33
CA VAL A 221 10.06 -3.29 10.53
C VAL A 221 8.75 -2.62 10.96
N ILE A 222 8.09 -3.07 12.04
CA ILE A 222 6.84 -2.47 12.50
C ILE A 222 7.08 -0.99 12.84
N GLY A 223 6.31 -0.08 12.22
CA GLY A 223 6.42 1.36 12.39
C GLY A 223 6.28 2.11 11.06
N GLY A 224 6.50 3.41 11.10
CA GLY A 224 6.47 4.31 9.95
C GLY A 224 5.27 5.25 9.89
N TRP A 225 4.42 5.29 10.91
CA TRP A 225 3.16 6.04 10.93
C TRP A 225 3.15 7.31 11.78
N GLU A 226 4.30 7.74 12.33
CA GLU A 226 4.44 8.95 13.11
C GLU A 226 5.53 9.89 12.53
N LEU A 227 5.50 11.16 12.92
CA LEU A 227 6.50 12.15 12.47
C LEU A 227 7.77 12.20 13.33
N SER A 228 8.01 11.20 14.19
CA SER A 228 9.27 11.11 14.94
C SER A 228 10.43 10.66 14.00
N SER A 229 11.68 11.00 14.39
CA SER A 229 12.86 10.62 13.62
C SER A 229 12.98 9.12 13.41
N CYS A 230 12.63 8.33 14.43
CA CYS A 230 12.62 6.87 14.39
C CYS A 230 11.58 6.34 13.39
N GLU A 231 10.35 6.81 13.49
CA GLU A 231 9.24 6.34 12.64
C GLU A 231 9.43 6.77 11.18
N LEU A 232 9.93 7.99 10.94
CA LEU A 232 10.30 8.41 9.57
C LEU A 232 11.43 7.54 8.99
N TYR A 233 12.47 7.22 9.79
CA TYR A 233 13.50 6.28 9.35
C TYR A 233 12.92 4.93 8.96
N ILE A 234 12.01 4.38 9.76
CA ILE A 234 11.31 3.12 9.45
C ILE A 234 10.52 3.25 8.16
N GLY A 235 9.71 4.30 8.01
CA GLY A 235 8.92 4.54 6.81
C GLY A 235 9.78 4.58 5.53
N PHE A 236 10.92 5.29 5.56
CA PHE A 236 11.85 5.33 4.44
C PHE A 236 12.58 4.00 4.19
N ALA A 237 13.01 3.29 5.22
CA ALA A 237 13.65 1.98 5.07
C ALA A 237 12.70 0.97 4.40
N ARG A 238 11.43 0.98 4.81
CA ARG A 238 10.37 0.14 4.22
C ARG A 238 10.02 0.54 2.79
N LEU A 239 10.13 1.84 2.43
CA LEU A 239 9.82 2.35 1.10
C LEU A 239 10.93 2.04 0.10
N PHE A 240 12.17 2.45 0.42
CA PHE A 240 13.22 2.56 -0.60
C PHE A 240 13.68 1.23 -1.15
N TYR A 241 14.02 0.27 -0.29
CA TYR A 241 14.50 -1.02 -0.78
C TYR A 241 13.47 -1.72 -1.67
N PRO A 242 12.24 -1.97 -1.19
CA PRO A 242 11.25 -2.65 -2.01
C PRO A 242 10.96 -1.91 -3.31
N PHE A 243 10.81 -0.58 -3.28
CA PHE A 243 10.53 0.20 -4.48
C PHE A 243 11.67 0.12 -5.50
N PHE A 244 12.91 0.33 -5.08
CA PHE A 244 14.04 0.28 -6.00
C PHE A 244 14.25 -1.10 -6.59
N VAL A 245 14.10 -2.17 -5.80
CA VAL A 245 14.23 -3.54 -6.30
C VAL A 245 13.08 -3.89 -7.24
N GLY A 246 11.84 -3.49 -6.94
CA GLY A 246 10.71 -3.67 -7.83
C GLY A 246 10.94 -2.98 -9.18
N TYR A 247 11.43 -1.74 -9.15
CA TYR A 247 11.79 -0.98 -10.35
C TYR A 247 12.99 -1.61 -11.11
N LEU A 248 13.99 -2.11 -10.39
CA LEU A 248 15.14 -2.81 -10.96
C LEU A 248 14.73 -4.11 -11.67
N ILE A 249 13.85 -4.92 -11.05
CA ILE A 249 13.27 -6.14 -11.66
C ILE A 249 12.62 -5.78 -13.00
N PHE A 250 11.85 -4.69 -13.06
CA PHE A 250 11.27 -4.21 -14.30
C PHE A 250 12.34 -3.81 -15.33
N ARG A 251 13.32 -2.98 -14.94
CA ARG A 251 14.38 -2.48 -15.82
C ARG A 251 15.24 -3.60 -16.40
N LEU A 252 15.59 -4.59 -15.61
CA LEU A 252 16.36 -5.77 -16.01
C LEU A 252 15.50 -6.83 -16.69
N LYS A 253 14.16 -6.63 -16.77
CA LYS A 253 13.20 -7.58 -17.34
C LYS A 253 13.29 -8.97 -16.71
N LEU A 254 13.61 -9.03 -15.41
CA LEU A 254 13.76 -10.28 -14.68
C LEU A 254 12.40 -10.97 -14.52
N LYS A 255 12.31 -12.21 -15.01
CA LYS A 255 11.09 -13.02 -14.97
C LYS A 255 11.45 -14.49 -14.81
N ILE A 256 10.73 -15.18 -13.92
CA ILE A 256 10.87 -16.61 -13.68
C ILE A 256 9.60 -17.29 -14.17
N LYS A 257 9.73 -18.19 -15.14
CA LYS A 257 8.60 -18.93 -15.71
C LYS A 257 8.47 -20.27 -15.01
N ILE A 258 7.38 -20.46 -14.27
CA ILE A 258 7.03 -21.73 -13.64
C ILE A 258 5.57 -22.10 -13.89
N LYS A 259 5.27 -23.40 -13.91
CA LYS A 259 3.89 -23.88 -13.91
C LYS A 259 3.20 -23.54 -12.58
N TYR A 260 1.89 -23.33 -12.61
CA TYR A 260 1.09 -23.02 -11.41
C TYR A 260 1.58 -21.82 -10.61
N SER A 261 2.17 -20.83 -11.31
CA SER A 261 2.77 -19.64 -10.69
C SER A 261 1.85 -18.91 -9.72
N PHE A 262 0.54 -18.75 -10.04
CA PHE A 262 -0.43 -18.13 -9.12
C PHE A 262 -0.56 -18.93 -7.81
N LEU A 263 -0.74 -20.24 -7.90
CA LEU A 263 -0.88 -21.09 -6.71
C LEU A 263 0.37 -21.04 -5.84
N ILE A 264 1.56 -21.22 -6.45
CA ILE A 264 2.85 -21.23 -5.74
C ILE A 264 3.10 -19.88 -5.07
N THR A 265 2.93 -18.76 -5.80
CA THR A 265 3.17 -17.43 -5.23
C THR A 265 2.12 -17.05 -4.19
N SER A 266 0.86 -17.45 -4.35
CA SER A 266 -0.21 -17.23 -3.37
C SER A 266 0.07 -17.98 -2.07
N LEU A 267 0.44 -19.26 -2.16
CA LEU A 267 0.79 -20.07 -1.00
C LEU A 267 2.03 -19.51 -0.30
N LEU A 268 3.10 -19.20 -1.05
CA LEU A 268 4.31 -18.63 -0.49
C LEU A 268 4.04 -17.30 0.22
N LEU A 269 3.30 -16.39 -0.43
CA LEU A 269 2.92 -15.11 0.17
C LEU A 269 2.09 -15.30 1.44
N THR A 270 1.11 -16.21 1.41
CA THR A 270 0.27 -16.51 2.58
C THR A 270 1.10 -17.09 3.71
N ILE A 271 1.96 -18.07 3.43
CA ILE A 271 2.83 -18.69 4.44
C ILE A 271 3.71 -17.63 5.11
N VAL A 272 4.41 -16.78 4.34
CA VAL A 272 5.33 -15.81 4.92
C VAL A 272 4.62 -14.68 5.69
N LEU A 273 3.41 -14.28 5.28
CA LEU A 273 2.65 -13.27 6.01
C LEU A 273 1.93 -13.82 7.25
N CYS A 274 1.55 -15.10 7.22
CA CYS A 274 0.86 -15.74 8.34
C CYS A 274 1.81 -16.46 9.31
N PHE A 275 3.10 -16.51 9.00
CA PHE A 275 4.06 -17.24 9.82
C PHE A 275 4.09 -16.71 11.25
N PRO A 276 4.14 -17.59 12.28
CA PRO A 276 4.24 -17.16 13.67
C PRO A 276 5.58 -16.46 13.94
N ARG A 277 5.63 -15.63 14.95
CA ARG A 277 6.87 -15.02 15.39
C ARG A 277 7.80 -16.08 15.94
N ILE A 278 9.07 -16.05 15.51
CA ILE A 278 10.06 -17.05 15.86
C ILE A 278 11.00 -16.48 16.93
N GLY A 279 11.47 -17.35 17.80
CA GLY A 279 12.59 -17.08 18.71
C GLY A 279 12.18 -16.72 20.14
N GLY A 280 10.90 -16.70 20.49
CA GLY A 280 10.46 -16.35 21.85
C GLY A 280 11.09 -15.02 22.28
N ASP A 281 11.93 -15.05 23.32
CA ASP A 281 12.65 -13.88 23.81
C ASP A 281 13.84 -13.46 22.91
N ASN A 282 14.26 -14.32 21.97
CA ASN A 282 15.32 -14.00 20.99
C ASN A 282 14.75 -13.33 19.74
N TRP A 283 14.52 -12.07 19.84
CA TRP A 283 13.92 -11.24 18.79
C TRP A 283 14.78 -11.12 17.53
N LEU A 284 16.09 -11.38 17.61
CA LEU A 284 17.02 -11.35 16.47
C LEU A 284 16.59 -12.31 15.36
N ILE A 285 16.12 -13.52 15.71
CA ILE A 285 15.66 -14.51 14.73
C ILE A 285 14.49 -13.95 13.91
N ASN A 286 13.58 -13.22 14.55
CA ASN A 286 12.50 -12.55 13.85
C ASN A 286 13.02 -11.49 12.87
N GLY A 287 14.00 -10.68 13.28
CA GLY A 287 14.63 -9.70 12.40
C GLY A 287 15.32 -10.33 11.19
N ILE A 288 15.98 -11.47 11.36
CA ILE A 288 16.57 -12.25 10.26
C ILE A 288 15.46 -12.75 9.33
N TYR A 289 14.37 -13.29 9.89
CA TYR A 289 13.21 -13.73 9.11
C TYR A 289 12.68 -12.60 8.23
N GLU A 290 12.37 -11.45 8.81
CA GLU A 290 11.86 -10.29 8.08
C GLU A 290 12.83 -9.82 6.99
N SER A 291 14.13 -9.78 7.29
CA SER A 291 15.17 -9.47 6.30
C SER A 291 15.11 -10.40 5.09
N VAL A 292 15.07 -11.71 5.32
CA VAL A 292 15.02 -12.71 4.25
C VAL A 292 13.73 -12.55 3.42
N ILE A 293 12.60 -12.33 4.08
CA ILE A 293 11.32 -12.14 3.37
C ILE A 293 11.38 -10.90 2.48
N ILE A 294 11.78 -9.76 3.02
CA ILE A 294 11.81 -8.49 2.29
C ILE A 294 12.88 -8.51 1.19
N LEU A 295 14.10 -8.97 1.52
CA LEU A 295 15.24 -8.85 0.61
C LEU A 295 15.27 -9.93 -0.48
N VAL A 296 14.66 -11.10 -0.23
CA VAL A 296 14.78 -12.25 -1.14
C VAL A 296 13.41 -12.76 -1.60
N ILE A 297 12.53 -13.11 -0.67
CA ILE A 297 11.30 -13.84 -1.01
C ILE A 297 10.33 -12.95 -1.80
N PHE A 298 10.10 -11.71 -1.38
CA PHE A 298 9.19 -10.81 -2.10
C PHE A 298 9.68 -10.49 -3.53
N PRO A 299 10.98 -10.18 -3.79
CA PRO A 299 11.52 -10.10 -5.14
C PRO A 299 11.28 -11.34 -5.98
N LEU A 300 11.48 -12.56 -5.41
CA LEU A 300 11.21 -13.82 -6.12
C LEU A 300 9.72 -13.96 -6.49
N ILE A 301 8.81 -13.64 -5.57
CA ILE A 301 7.36 -13.65 -5.83
C ILE A 301 7.01 -12.74 -7.01
N ILE A 302 7.55 -11.51 -7.06
CA ILE A 302 7.30 -10.58 -8.16
C ILE A 302 7.87 -11.11 -9.49
N MET A 303 9.09 -11.65 -9.50
CA MET A 303 9.69 -12.23 -10.72
C MET A 303 8.88 -13.41 -11.26
N ILE A 304 8.36 -14.27 -10.40
CA ILE A 304 7.51 -15.40 -10.77
C ILE A 304 6.15 -14.90 -11.27
N GLY A 305 5.50 -13.99 -10.56
CA GLY A 305 4.21 -13.42 -10.95
C GLY A 305 4.27 -12.69 -12.29
N ALA A 306 5.37 -11.97 -12.55
CA ALA A 306 5.61 -11.28 -13.82
C ALA A 306 6.02 -12.22 -14.97
N GLY A 307 6.49 -13.43 -14.66
CA GLY A 307 6.99 -14.41 -15.65
C GLY A 307 5.91 -15.28 -16.31
N THR A 308 4.70 -15.22 -15.80
CA THR A 308 3.62 -16.12 -16.24
C THR A 308 3.12 -15.78 -17.63
N THR A 309 3.04 -16.79 -18.50
CA THR A 309 2.65 -16.64 -19.92
C THR A 309 1.30 -17.28 -20.26
N GLN A 310 0.85 -18.26 -19.48
CA GLN A 310 -0.43 -18.94 -19.69
C GLN A 310 -1.17 -19.09 -18.36
N ILE A 311 -2.36 -18.52 -18.29
CA ILE A 311 -3.23 -18.56 -17.11
C ILE A 311 -4.62 -19.02 -17.55
N ASN A 312 -5.24 -19.90 -16.76
CA ASN A 312 -6.63 -20.30 -16.95
C ASN A 312 -7.54 -19.07 -16.75
N ASN A 313 -8.57 -18.92 -17.59
CA ASN A 313 -9.53 -17.82 -17.54
C ASN A 313 -10.22 -17.67 -16.17
N ASN A 314 -10.45 -18.75 -15.44
CA ASN A 314 -11.03 -18.70 -14.09
C ASN A 314 -10.06 -18.05 -13.08
N ILE A 315 -8.76 -18.35 -13.20
CA ILE A 315 -7.72 -17.71 -12.38
C ILE A 315 -7.61 -16.22 -12.73
N ILE A 316 -7.67 -15.85 -14.01
CA ILE A 316 -7.69 -14.44 -14.43
C ILE A 316 -8.88 -13.71 -13.80
N LYS A 317 -10.08 -14.28 -13.86
CA LYS A 317 -11.28 -13.69 -13.23
C LYS A 317 -11.10 -13.50 -11.73
N LEU A 318 -10.58 -14.52 -11.03
CA LEU A 318 -10.29 -14.44 -9.60
C LEU A 318 -9.27 -13.35 -9.29
N CYS A 319 -8.15 -13.31 -10.02
CA CYS A 319 -7.11 -12.29 -9.85
C CYS A 319 -7.65 -10.88 -10.09
N ASN A 320 -8.54 -10.69 -11.07
CA ASN A 320 -9.16 -9.40 -11.34
C ASN A 320 -10.06 -8.95 -10.19
N ILE A 321 -10.91 -9.84 -9.66
CA ILE A 321 -11.77 -9.53 -8.50
C ILE A 321 -10.92 -9.16 -7.28
N LEU A 322 -9.93 -9.98 -6.95
CA LEU A 322 -9.01 -9.73 -5.84
C LEU A 322 -8.25 -8.41 -6.01
N GLY A 323 -7.74 -8.15 -7.23
CA GLY A 323 -6.98 -6.96 -7.56
C GLY A 323 -7.82 -5.68 -7.51
N GLU A 324 -9.08 -5.72 -7.96
CA GLU A 324 -10.00 -4.57 -7.89
C GLU A 324 -10.36 -4.21 -6.45
N LEU A 325 -10.60 -5.20 -5.60
CA LEU A 325 -10.96 -5.00 -4.19
C LEU A 325 -9.77 -4.65 -3.31
N SER A 326 -8.53 -4.94 -3.72
CA SER A 326 -7.35 -4.81 -2.86
C SER A 326 -7.14 -3.41 -2.29
N TYR A 327 -7.20 -2.38 -3.14
CA TYR A 327 -6.96 -1.00 -2.72
C TYR A 327 -8.13 -0.42 -1.91
N PRO A 328 -9.40 -0.57 -2.32
CA PRO A 328 -10.54 -0.21 -1.49
C PRO A 328 -10.48 -0.86 -0.10
N LEU A 329 -10.24 -2.17 -0.05
CA LEU A 329 -10.14 -2.93 1.20
C LEU A 329 -9.03 -2.37 2.11
N TYR A 330 -7.85 -2.09 1.53
CA TYR A 330 -6.71 -1.56 2.27
C TYR A 330 -6.97 -0.17 2.86
N ILE A 331 -7.71 0.70 2.17
CA ILE A 331 -7.97 2.07 2.63
C ILE A 331 -9.16 2.16 3.59
N THR A 332 -10.19 1.32 3.41
CA THR A 332 -11.45 1.50 4.16
C THR A 332 -11.59 0.62 5.41
N HIS A 333 -10.67 -0.33 5.67
CA HIS A 333 -10.85 -1.26 6.78
C HIS A 333 -10.54 -0.67 8.16
N TYR A 334 -9.51 0.18 8.25
CA TYR A 334 -8.96 0.57 9.55
C TYR A 334 -9.93 1.39 10.43
N PRO A 335 -10.82 2.25 9.89
CA PRO A 335 -11.84 2.89 10.71
C PRO A 335 -12.73 1.90 11.49
N LEU A 336 -13.06 0.75 10.89
CA LEU A 336 -13.80 -0.32 11.58
C LEU A 336 -12.92 -1.11 12.54
N VAL A 337 -11.62 -1.25 12.26
CA VAL A 337 -10.65 -1.81 13.22
C VAL A 337 -10.59 -0.93 14.48
N HIS A 338 -10.59 0.40 14.35
CA HIS A 338 -10.67 1.30 15.51
C HIS A 338 -11.93 1.05 16.37
N CYS A 339 -13.10 0.90 15.73
CA CYS A 339 -14.32 0.55 16.47
C CYS A 339 -14.19 -0.82 17.17
N PHE A 340 -13.55 -1.77 16.52
CA PHE A 340 -13.29 -3.08 17.10
C PHE A 340 -12.28 -3.02 18.26
N MET A 341 -11.25 -2.18 18.18
CA MET A 341 -10.32 -1.90 19.29
C MET A 341 -11.07 -1.33 20.49
N ALA A 342 -11.91 -0.31 20.25
CA ALA A 342 -12.74 0.30 21.28
C ALA A 342 -13.64 -0.74 21.98
N TRP A 343 -14.33 -1.55 21.20
CA TRP A 343 -15.15 -2.63 21.74
C TRP A 343 -14.33 -3.64 22.56
N ASN A 344 -13.14 -4.03 22.08
CA ASN A 344 -12.28 -5.01 22.78
C ASN A 344 -11.76 -4.50 24.13
N CYS A 345 -11.61 -3.18 24.31
CA CYS A 345 -11.23 -2.60 25.61
C CYS A 345 -12.24 -2.96 26.70
N TYR A 346 -13.54 -2.87 26.42
CA TYR A 346 -14.59 -3.17 27.38
C TYR A 346 -14.89 -4.67 27.49
N HIS A 347 -14.51 -5.47 26.48
CA HIS A 347 -14.84 -6.90 26.36
C HIS A 347 -13.58 -7.78 26.36
N SER A 348 -12.51 -7.33 26.98
CA SER A 348 -11.22 -8.06 27.03
C SER A 348 -11.33 -9.47 27.62
N LYS A 349 -12.26 -9.67 28.58
CA LYS A 349 -12.51 -10.94 29.28
C LYS A 349 -13.54 -11.83 28.58
N ASP A 350 -14.14 -11.39 27.49
CA ASP A 350 -15.15 -12.16 26.78
C ASP A 350 -14.57 -13.46 26.20
N LYS A 351 -15.47 -14.46 26.06
CA LYS A 351 -15.09 -15.73 25.44
C LYS A 351 -14.56 -15.51 24.03
N LEU A 352 -13.50 -16.24 23.67
CA LEU A 352 -12.88 -16.17 22.34
C LEU A 352 -13.92 -16.37 21.21
N PHE A 353 -14.93 -17.20 21.42
CA PHE A 353 -16.00 -17.43 20.46
C PHE A 353 -16.76 -16.15 20.08
N ASN A 354 -17.10 -15.30 21.08
CA ASN A 354 -17.78 -14.03 20.85
C ASN A 354 -16.88 -13.06 20.06
N LYS A 355 -15.61 -13.01 20.42
CA LYS A 355 -14.61 -12.18 19.73
C LYS A 355 -14.45 -12.59 18.26
N ILE A 356 -14.35 -13.90 17.99
CA ILE A 356 -14.27 -14.43 16.61
C ILE A 356 -15.54 -14.11 15.83
N GLY A 357 -16.73 -14.32 16.43
CA GLY A 357 -18.00 -14.01 15.78
C GLY A 357 -18.10 -12.55 15.36
N LEU A 358 -17.70 -11.62 16.25
CA LEU A 358 -17.69 -10.19 15.94
C LEU A 358 -16.65 -9.84 14.87
N SER A 359 -15.46 -10.45 14.91
CA SER A 359 -14.44 -10.24 13.86
C SER A 359 -14.92 -10.66 12.48
N ILE A 360 -15.64 -11.78 12.39
CA ILE A 360 -16.22 -12.23 11.13
C ILE A 360 -17.27 -11.21 10.65
N GLY A 361 -18.18 -10.78 11.53
CA GLY A 361 -19.17 -9.76 11.20
C GLY A 361 -18.54 -8.43 10.76
N THR A 362 -17.52 -7.96 11.50
CA THR A 362 -16.77 -6.74 11.14
C THR A 362 -16.04 -6.91 9.82
N SER A 363 -15.46 -8.09 9.56
CA SER A 363 -14.79 -8.38 8.27
C SER A 363 -15.77 -8.33 7.09
N MET A 364 -16.98 -8.87 7.27
CA MET A 364 -18.04 -8.78 6.25
C MET A 364 -18.44 -7.33 5.98
N LEU A 365 -18.56 -6.52 7.02
CA LEU A 365 -18.86 -5.08 6.90
C LEU A 365 -17.71 -4.33 6.23
N ILE A 366 -16.45 -4.65 6.54
CA ILE A 366 -15.27 -4.10 5.85
C ILE A 366 -15.31 -4.41 4.35
N ILE A 367 -15.59 -5.66 3.98
CA ILE A 367 -15.68 -6.08 2.57
C ILE A 367 -16.83 -5.34 1.88
N PHE A 368 -17.98 -5.23 2.53
CA PHE A 368 -19.14 -4.50 2.02
C PHE A 368 -18.80 -3.01 1.79
N ASN A 369 -18.19 -2.34 2.77
CA ASN A 369 -17.77 -0.93 2.66
C ASN A 369 -16.75 -0.74 1.54
N ALA A 370 -15.77 -1.62 1.42
CA ALA A 370 -14.77 -1.59 0.36
C ALA A 370 -15.41 -1.74 -1.03
N TYR A 371 -16.35 -2.67 -1.19
CA TYR A 371 -17.07 -2.88 -2.44
C TYR A 371 -18.00 -1.69 -2.76
N ALA A 372 -18.72 -1.18 -1.78
CA ALA A 372 -19.58 0.00 -1.93
C ALA A 372 -18.75 1.23 -2.33
N ALA A 373 -17.64 1.49 -1.64
CA ALA A 373 -16.73 2.59 -1.99
C ALA A 373 -16.18 2.45 -3.42
N LEU A 374 -15.81 1.24 -3.82
CA LEU A 374 -15.33 0.96 -5.17
C LEU A 374 -16.40 1.27 -6.22
N LYS A 375 -17.60 0.69 -6.08
CA LYS A 375 -18.63 0.73 -7.13
C LYS A 375 -19.41 2.02 -7.15
N LEU A 376 -19.74 2.58 -5.98
CA LEU A 376 -20.60 3.77 -5.89
C LEU A 376 -19.80 5.08 -5.97
N PHE A 377 -18.52 5.08 -5.63
CA PHE A 377 -17.72 6.30 -5.60
C PHE A 377 -16.46 6.21 -6.47
N ASP A 378 -15.54 5.29 -6.22
CA ASP A 378 -14.21 5.30 -6.85
C ASP A 378 -14.28 5.11 -8.38
N GLU A 379 -14.96 4.07 -8.87
CA GLU A 379 -15.08 3.81 -10.31
C GLU A 379 -15.78 4.97 -11.07
N PRO A 380 -16.95 5.47 -10.62
CA PRO A 380 -17.61 6.60 -11.26
C PRO A 380 -16.75 7.87 -11.27
N VAL A 381 -16.14 8.21 -10.14
CA VAL A 381 -15.30 9.41 -10.00
C VAL A 381 -14.05 9.30 -10.89
N ARG A 382 -13.35 8.15 -10.88
CA ARG A 382 -12.19 7.92 -11.76
C ARG A 382 -12.57 8.02 -13.24
N LYS A 383 -13.70 7.45 -13.63
CA LYS A 383 -14.20 7.52 -15.01
C LYS A 383 -14.51 8.97 -15.41
N TRP A 384 -15.19 9.72 -14.56
CA TRP A 384 -15.50 11.13 -14.79
C TRP A 384 -14.24 11.99 -14.90
N LEU A 385 -13.31 11.88 -13.93
CA LEU A 385 -12.03 12.59 -13.93
C LEU A 385 -11.18 12.24 -15.16
N THR A 386 -11.11 10.97 -15.54
CA THR A 386 -10.37 10.53 -16.74
C THR A 386 -10.94 11.15 -18.00
N ASN A 387 -12.27 11.14 -18.15
CA ASN A 387 -12.92 11.73 -19.31
C ASN A 387 -12.69 13.25 -19.37
N LYS A 388 -12.80 13.94 -18.22
CA LYS A 388 -12.70 15.40 -18.13
C LYS A 388 -11.26 15.89 -18.35
N TYR A 389 -10.27 15.28 -17.68
CA TYR A 389 -8.92 15.84 -17.59
C TYR A 389 -7.86 15.07 -18.44
N ILE A 390 -8.16 13.89 -18.94
CA ILE A 390 -7.20 13.12 -19.75
C ILE A 390 -7.66 13.02 -21.20
N LEU A 391 -8.94 12.72 -21.44
CA LEU A 391 -9.43 12.48 -22.79
C LEU A 391 -9.89 13.76 -23.49
N LYS A 392 -10.53 14.68 -22.77
CA LYS A 392 -11.04 15.96 -23.34
C LYS A 392 -9.88 16.90 -23.71
N GLU A 393 -8.89 17.07 -22.84
CA GLU A 393 -7.71 17.89 -23.14
C GLU A 393 -6.98 17.42 -24.40
N LYS A 394 -6.82 16.12 -24.55
CA LYS A 394 -6.18 15.55 -25.76
C LYS A 394 -7.00 15.72 -27.04
N LYS A 395 -8.32 15.89 -26.92
CA LYS A 395 -9.19 16.18 -28.08
C LYS A 395 -8.97 17.61 -28.56
N ILE A 396 -8.93 18.54 -27.62
CA ILE A 396 -8.68 19.97 -27.88
C ILE A 396 -7.28 20.18 -28.47
N GLU A 397 -6.24 19.57 -27.87
CA GLU A 397 -4.88 19.66 -28.37
C GLU A 397 -4.74 19.15 -29.84
N LYS A 398 -5.46 18.09 -30.18
CA LYS A 398 -5.49 17.56 -31.55
C LYS A 398 -6.22 18.47 -32.52
N GLU A 399 -7.26 19.16 -32.09
CA GLU A 399 -8.01 20.12 -32.90
C GLU A 399 -7.15 21.37 -33.19
N ILE A 400 -6.45 21.89 -32.19
CA ILE A 400 -5.52 23.02 -32.33
C ILE A 400 -4.34 22.67 -33.26
N ILE A 401 -3.77 21.45 -33.13
CA ILE A 401 -2.69 21.02 -34.04
C ILE A 401 -3.20 20.86 -35.49
N LYS A 402 -4.42 20.39 -35.68
CA LYS A 402 -5.03 20.30 -37.00
C LYS A 402 -5.31 21.68 -37.64
N GLU A 403 -5.69 22.66 -36.82
CA GLU A 403 -5.91 24.04 -37.30
C GLU A 403 -4.59 24.72 -37.65
N LYS A 404 -3.50 24.47 -36.91
CA LYS A 404 -2.17 25.03 -37.22
C LYS A 404 -1.47 24.38 -38.42
N LEU A 405 -1.95 23.23 -38.89
CA LEU A 405 -1.44 22.52 -40.06
C LEU A 405 -2.28 22.74 -41.32
N LYS A 406 -3.34 23.50 -41.22
CA LYS A 406 -4.12 24.10 -42.35
C LYS A 406 -3.64 25.50 -42.63
#